data_44845d9f8dad8f708c7af1c2789ea918
#
_entry.id   44845d9f8dad8f708c7af1c2789ea918
#
_cell.length_a   1.000
_cell.length_b   1.000
_cell.length_c   1.000
_cell.angle_alpha   90.00
_cell.angle_beta   90.00
_cell.angle_gamma   90.00
#
_symmetry.space_group_name_H-M   'P 1'
#
loop_
_entity.id
_entity.type
_entity.pdbx_description
1 polymer ?
#
loop_
_entity_poly.entity_id
_entity_poly.type
_entity_poly.pdbx_seq_one_letter_code
_entity_poly.pdbx_strand_id
1 'polypeptide(L)'
;MKKYLLYLAQSHPNFRKAELESLADLYGIKVDLSNHNENSPFMIVQLENDEQAKKLVKRAVLAKAIYELWGHGDDLEKMHEDVKRNKDKLVGRFKKSRFKFVILQYQGKKKTRKQQTKIMDSFQYLGLEGKIDLENPEEKFTVLETYTIQKSNLEPRPEPDHCWFGRLVQLSVRSDGIVDKYEIAKRPYYGTTTFESELSLVTCNLAQVRDGAFIYDPFVGTGSFLLASAYFGGYAFGSDIDFLTLKGGRPGKKNIKNLEDDFEYYGTHDKFGDVICMDFTNCALRKDMKIDTIVCDPPYGIREGVKVCGTTNMASAELTKTTLIEGQHVFLRKDYVQPKKSVSLDFMLDDLLQFAADRLPVGGRLCFWMPAANDADIPTLIPQHQRLELIHTLVQQFNKWSRRLLVYVKRDEHYNGKTVTREERAHKNNFRERYFSQFS
;
A
#
# COMPACT_ATOMS: atom_id res chain seq x y z
N MET A 1 -26.44 2.29 -14.24
CA MET A 1 -25.31 2.66 -13.34
C MET A 1 -25.79 3.69 -12.34
N LYS A 2 -25.28 3.61 -11.10
CA LYS A 2 -25.57 4.58 -10.04
C LYS A 2 -24.37 5.46 -9.79
N LYS A 3 -24.59 6.69 -9.32
CA LYS A 3 -23.52 7.60 -8.90
C LYS A 3 -23.16 7.35 -7.44
N TYR A 4 -21.87 7.30 -7.18
CA TYR A 4 -21.31 7.17 -5.83
C TYR A 4 -20.29 8.26 -5.58
N LEU A 5 -20.21 8.71 -4.32
CA LEU A 5 -19.19 9.62 -3.84
C LEU A 5 -18.16 8.82 -3.05
N LEU A 6 -16.93 8.83 -3.48
CA LEU A 6 -15.77 8.35 -2.73
C LEU A 6 -15.26 9.45 -1.80
N TYR A 7 -15.02 9.12 -0.55
CA TYR A 7 -14.27 9.96 0.38
C TYR A 7 -12.90 9.36 0.60
N LEU A 8 -11.86 10.02 0.08
CA LEU A 8 -10.48 9.55 0.05
C LEU A 8 -9.68 10.03 1.25
N ALA A 9 -8.61 9.32 1.60
CA ALA A 9 -7.64 9.72 2.60
C ALA A 9 -6.82 10.92 2.12
N GLN A 10 -6.25 11.70 3.05
CA GLN A 10 -5.42 12.86 2.70
C GLN A 10 -3.92 12.50 2.58
N SER A 11 -3.53 11.35 3.12
CA SER A 11 -2.19 10.79 2.95
C SER A 11 -2.01 10.27 1.52
N HIS A 12 -0.80 10.38 0.99
CA HIS A 12 -0.37 9.79 -0.29
C HIS A 12 -1.36 9.98 -1.46
N PRO A 13 -1.74 11.23 -1.81
CA PRO A 13 -2.81 11.49 -2.78
C PRO A 13 -2.53 10.89 -4.17
N ASN A 14 -1.27 10.82 -4.57
CA ASN A 14 -0.83 10.24 -5.84
C ASN A 14 -0.93 8.70 -5.90
N PHE A 15 -1.14 8.01 -4.77
CA PHE A 15 -1.36 6.56 -4.72
C PHE A 15 -2.84 6.17 -4.79
N ARG A 16 -3.77 7.09 -4.51
CA ARG A 16 -5.22 6.81 -4.37
C ARG A 16 -5.80 6.15 -5.61
N LYS A 17 -5.53 6.74 -6.79
CA LYS A 17 -6.05 6.25 -8.06
C LYS A 17 -5.54 4.85 -8.35
N ALA A 18 -4.24 4.62 -8.22
CA ALA A 18 -3.61 3.33 -8.49
C ALA A 18 -4.11 2.23 -7.54
N GLU A 19 -4.34 2.54 -6.25
CA GLU A 19 -4.95 1.58 -5.32
C GLU A 19 -6.35 1.20 -5.77
N LEU A 20 -7.20 2.17 -6.14
CA LEU A 20 -8.55 1.90 -6.61
C LEU A 20 -8.59 1.14 -7.94
N GLU A 21 -7.70 1.46 -8.88
CA GLU A 21 -7.54 0.71 -10.14
C GLU A 21 -7.15 -0.75 -9.88
N SER A 22 -6.21 -0.98 -8.97
CA SER A 22 -5.78 -2.32 -8.60
C SER A 22 -6.88 -3.13 -7.91
N LEU A 23 -7.68 -2.49 -7.05
CA LEU A 23 -8.82 -3.14 -6.40
C LEU A 23 -9.97 -3.38 -7.37
N ALA A 24 -10.23 -2.47 -8.28
CA ALA A 24 -11.21 -2.65 -9.35
C ALA A 24 -10.85 -3.86 -10.23
N ASP A 25 -9.59 -3.94 -10.65
CA ASP A 25 -9.06 -5.08 -11.41
C ASP A 25 -9.18 -6.40 -10.64
N LEU A 26 -8.76 -6.41 -9.35
CA LEU A 26 -8.87 -7.59 -8.48
C LEU A 26 -10.28 -8.17 -8.39
N TYR A 27 -11.30 -7.29 -8.40
CA TYR A 27 -12.70 -7.68 -8.26
C TYR A 27 -13.50 -7.67 -9.57
N GLY A 28 -12.84 -7.43 -10.71
CA GLY A 28 -13.48 -7.36 -12.03
C GLY A 28 -14.51 -6.23 -12.14
N ILE A 29 -14.26 -5.10 -11.47
CA ILE A 29 -15.14 -3.93 -11.44
C ILE A 29 -14.72 -2.95 -12.54
N LYS A 30 -15.63 -2.60 -13.42
CA LYS A 30 -15.41 -1.53 -14.40
C LYS A 30 -15.78 -0.19 -13.77
N VAL A 31 -14.79 0.69 -13.61
CA VAL A 31 -14.97 2.03 -13.05
C VAL A 31 -14.07 3.02 -13.78
N ASP A 32 -14.61 4.19 -14.09
CA ASP A 32 -13.83 5.31 -14.63
C ASP A 32 -13.31 6.16 -13.47
N LEU A 33 -11.98 6.26 -13.37
CA LEU A 33 -11.25 7.05 -12.38
C LEU A 33 -10.48 8.22 -13.03
N SER A 34 -10.82 8.59 -14.26
CA SER A 34 -10.13 9.65 -15.00
C SER A 34 -10.31 11.05 -14.38
N ASN A 35 -11.42 11.26 -13.66
CA ASN A 35 -11.74 12.50 -12.96
C ASN A 35 -11.07 12.62 -11.57
N HIS A 36 -10.11 11.74 -11.24
CA HIS A 36 -9.36 11.82 -9.98
C HIS A 36 -8.55 13.12 -9.93
N ASN A 37 -8.64 13.80 -8.78
CA ASN A 37 -7.87 15.00 -8.48
C ASN A 37 -7.14 14.81 -7.13
N GLU A 38 -5.82 14.88 -7.14
CA GLU A 38 -5.00 14.70 -5.94
C GLU A 38 -5.28 15.77 -4.87
N ASN A 39 -5.73 16.96 -5.27
CA ASN A 39 -6.05 18.06 -4.35
C ASN A 39 -7.44 17.93 -3.72
N SER A 40 -8.29 17.03 -4.20
CA SER A 40 -9.63 16.79 -3.64
C SER A 40 -9.70 15.44 -2.92
N PRO A 41 -10.28 15.37 -1.72
CA PRO A 41 -10.58 14.09 -1.08
C PRO A 41 -11.88 13.46 -1.59
N PHE A 42 -12.58 14.11 -2.50
CA PHE A 42 -13.88 13.66 -3.01
C PHE A 42 -13.81 13.39 -4.49
N MET A 43 -14.42 12.26 -4.88
CA MET A 43 -14.48 11.84 -6.27
C MET A 43 -15.81 11.15 -6.54
N ILE A 44 -16.51 11.56 -7.60
CA ILE A 44 -17.75 10.92 -8.04
C ILE A 44 -17.38 9.81 -9.04
N VAL A 45 -17.92 8.61 -8.81
CA VAL A 45 -17.76 7.45 -9.70
C VAL A 45 -19.11 6.86 -10.05
N GLN A 46 -19.15 6.10 -11.13
CA GLN A 46 -20.33 5.34 -11.55
C GLN A 46 -20.05 3.85 -11.43
N LEU A 47 -20.91 3.13 -10.71
CA LEU A 47 -20.87 1.69 -10.52
C LEU A 47 -22.25 1.09 -10.79
N GLU A 48 -22.32 -0.21 -11.06
CA GLU A 48 -23.59 -0.89 -11.36
C GLU A 48 -24.51 -0.96 -10.14
N ASN A 49 -23.93 -1.29 -8.97
CA ASN A 49 -24.69 -1.56 -7.76
C ASN A 49 -23.85 -1.37 -6.49
N ASP A 50 -24.51 -1.46 -5.34
CA ASP A 50 -23.91 -1.29 -4.03
C ASP A 50 -22.86 -2.39 -3.70
N GLU A 51 -23.00 -3.60 -4.27
CA GLU A 51 -22.02 -4.68 -4.04
C GLU A 51 -20.68 -4.39 -4.70
N GLN A 52 -20.66 -3.81 -5.90
CA GLN A 52 -19.42 -3.32 -6.50
C GLN A 52 -18.80 -2.19 -5.67
N ALA A 53 -19.63 -1.26 -5.18
CA ALA A 53 -19.17 -0.16 -4.33
C ALA A 53 -18.54 -0.68 -3.02
N LYS A 54 -19.16 -1.66 -2.37
CA LYS A 54 -18.62 -2.31 -1.17
C LYS A 54 -17.29 -2.99 -1.44
N LYS A 55 -17.22 -3.82 -2.49
CA LYS A 55 -15.98 -4.55 -2.85
C LYS A 55 -14.83 -3.59 -3.15
N LEU A 56 -15.09 -2.51 -3.88
CA LEU A 56 -14.09 -1.53 -4.26
C LEU A 56 -13.44 -0.86 -3.05
N VAL A 57 -14.24 -0.54 -2.01
CA VAL A 57 -13.78 0.29 -0.89
C VAL A 57 -13.45 -0.51 0.37
N LYS A 58 -14.08 -1.66 0.60
CA LYS A 58 -13.97 -2.40 1.86
C LYS A 58 -12.53 -2.56 2.36
N ARG A 59 -11.59 -2.92 1.48
CA ARG A 59 -10.18 -3.11 1.85
C ARG A 59 -9.25 -1.95 1.48
N ALA A 60 -9.78 -0.87 0.88
CA ALA A 60 -8.98 0.29 0.50
C ALA A 60 -8.38 0.99 1.72
N VAL A 61 -7.11 1.35 1.64
CA VAL A 61 -6.38 2.06 2.70
C VAL A 61 -6.40 3.57 2.46
N LEU A 62 -6.43 4.00 1.21
CA LEU A 62 -6.45 5.41 0.81
C LEU A 62 -7.87 5.93 0.49
N ALA A 63 -8.90 5.15 0.76
CA ALA A 63 -10.27 5.61 0.85
C ALA A 63 -10.78 5.46 2.28
N LYS A 64 -11.71 6.33 2.70
CA LYS A 64 -12.39 6.27 4.00
C LYS A 64 -13.77 5.64 3.88
N ALA A 65 -14.53 6.02 2.86
CA ALA A 65 -15.91 5.56 2.66
C ALA A 65 -16.37 5.74 1.22
N ILE A 66 -17.46 5.06 0.88
CA ILE A 66 -18.21 5.28 -0.34
C ILE A 66 -19.70 5.47 -0.01
N TYR A 67 -20.31 6.47 -0.64
CA TYR A 67 -21.69 6.84 -0.43
C TYR A 67 -22.45 6.73 -1.76
N GLU A 68 -23.68 6.17 -1.76
CA GLU A 68 -24.61 6.34 -2.86
C GLU A 68 -24.99 7.81 -2.91
N LEU A 69 -24.61 8.52 -3.97
CA LEU A 69 -24.79 9.96 -4.10
C LEU A 69 -26.23 10.28 -4.46
N TRP A 70 -26.90 11.05 -3.61
CA TRP A 70 -28.30 11.46 -3.80
C TRP A 70 -28.43 12.87 -4.36
N GLY A 71 -27.47 13.76 -4.05
CA GLY A 71 -27.40 15.09 -4.61
C GLY A 71 -26.16 15.85 -4.13
N HIS A 72 -25.77 16.88 -4.89
CA HIS A 72 -24.67 17.77 -4.56
C HIS A 72 -24.87 19.17 -5.14
N GLY A 73 -24.15 20.15 -4.63
CA GLY A 73 -24.19 21.53 -5.11
C GLY A 73 -23.14 22.39 -4.42
N ASP A 74 -22.92 23.60 -4.93
CA ASP A 74 -21.92 24.54 -4.37
C ASP A 74 -22.37 25.12 -3.02
N ASP A 75 -23.61 24.90 -2.65
CA ASP A 75 -24.19 25.25 -1.35
C ASP A 75 -25.25 24.23 -0.95
N LEU A 76 -25.81 24.38 0.26
CA LEU A 76 -26.84 23.49 0.79
C LEU A 76 -28.14 23.58 -0.02
N GLU A 77 -28.51 24.75 -0.54
CA GLU A 77 -29.75 24.96 -1.30
C GLU A 77 -29.72 24.20 -2.62
N LYS A 78 -28.66 24.39 -3.41
CA LYS A 78 -28.47 23.67 -4.68
C LYS A 78 -28.34 22.15 -4.46
N MET A 79 -27.68 21.71 -3.38
CA MET A 79 -27.66 20.31 -3.02
C MET A 79 -29.08 19.77 -2.74
N HIS A 80 -29.89 20.51 -1.98
CA HIS A 80 -31.28 20.11 -1.74
C HIS A 80 -32.14 20.08 -3.02
N GLU A 81 -31.95 21.00 -3.94
CA GLU A 81 -32.61 20.99 -5.25
C GLU A 81 -32.25 19.72 -6.04
N ASP A 82 -30.95 19.33 -6.04
CA ASP A 82 -30.53 18.12 -6.74
C ASP A 82 -31.08 16.85 -6.07
N VAL A 83 -31.13 16.79 -4.75
CA VAL A 83 -31.74 15.68 -4.00
C VAL A 83 -33.24 15.57 -4.32
N LYS A 84 -33.99 16.70 -4.34
CA LYS A 84 -35.42 16.73 -4.60
C LYS A 84 -35.76 16.20 -6.01
N ARG A 85 -34.92 16.48 -7.02
CA ARG A 85 -35.10 15.96 -8.40
C ARG A 85 -35.04 14.43 -8.48
N ASN A 86 -34.28 13.78 -7.58
CA ASN A 86 -34.03 12.35 -7.60
C ASN A 86 -34.73 11.57 -6.47
N LYS A 87 -35.40 12.26 -5.56
CA LYS A 87 -35.96 11.75 -4.31
C LYS A 87 -36.78 10.47 -4.50
N ASP A 88 -37.72 10.44 -5.41
CA ASP A 88 -38.66 9.31 -5.54
C ASP A 88 -37.99 8.01 -5.98
N LYS A 89 -36.89 8.11 -6.71
CA LYS A 89 -36.06 6.97 -7.13
C LYS A 89 -35.18 6.43 -6.00
N LEU A 90 -34.80 7.29 -5.07
CA LEU A 90 -33.76 7.00 -4.08
C LEU A 90 -34.35 6.56 -2.74
N VAL A 91 -35.38 7.27 -2.25
CA VAL A 91 -35.90 7.10 -0.88
C VAL A 91 -36.73 5.82 -0.73
N GLY A 92 -37.47 5.40 -1.75
CA GLY A 92 -38.53 4.39 -1.64
C GLY A 92 -38.20 3.15 -0.84
N ARG A 93 -37.04 2.55 -1.10
CA ARG A 93 -36.60 1.32 -0.42
C ARG A 93 -36.03 1.53 1.00
N PHE A 94 -35.73 2.76 1.39
CA PHE A 94 -35.16 3.09 2.71
C PHE A 94 -36.16 3.82 3.63
N LYS A 95 -37.38 4.06 3.14
CA LYS A 95 -38.38 4.89 3.79
C LYS A 95 -38.73 4.46 5.22
N LYS A 96 -38.71 3.14 5.48
CA LYS A 96 -39.05 2.53 6.78
C LYS A 96 -37.85 2.06 7.57
N SER A 97 -36.62 2.16 7.04
CA SER A 97 -35.42 1.73 7.71
C SER A 97 -35.11 2.60 8.92
N ARG A 98 -34.55 2.00 9.98
CA ARG A 98 -33.97 2.77 11.09
C ARG A 98 -32.75 3.53 10.58
N PHE A 99 -32.67 4.80 10.87
CA PHE A 99 -31.63 5.65 10.30
C PHE A 99 -31.04 6.65 11.27
N LYS A 100 -29.89 7.20 10.88
CA LYS A 100 -29.34 8.44 11.45
C LYS A 100 -28.75 9.34 10.38
N PHE A 101 -28.74 10.63 10.68
CA PHE A 101 -27.98 11.60 9.91
C PHE A 101 -26.56 11.78 10.50
N VAL A 102 -25.60 11.97 9.61
CA VAL A 102 -24.21 12.30 9.93
C VAL A 102 -23.83 13.55 9.16
N ILE A 103 -23.20 14.51 9.81
CA ILE A 103 -22.74 15.75 9.18
C ILE A 103 -21.22 15.81 9.33
N LEU A 104 -20.51 15.81 8.21
CA LEU A 104 -19.06 15.82 8.14
C LEU A 104 -18.57 17.11 7.49
N GLN A 105 -17.57 17.74 8.07
CA GLN A 105 -16.91 18.93 7.53
C GLN A 105 -15.47 18.57 7.15
N TYR A 106 -15.14 18.79 5.88
CA TYR A 106 -13.76 18.73 5.43
C TYR A 106 -13.17 20.15 5.45
N GLN A 107 -12.13 20.35 6.26
CA GLN A 107 -11.49 21.65 6.53
C GLN A 107 -12.43 22.71 7.15
N GLY A 108 -13.65 22.34 7.55
CA GLY A 108 -14.60 23.21 8.22
C GLY A 108 -14.56 23.09 9.76
N LYS A 109 -15.09 24.11 10.44
CA LYS A 109 -15.30 24.05 11.89
C LYS A 109 -16.45 23.10 12.23
N LYS A 110 -16.27 22.30 13.29
CA LYS A 110 -17.32 21.39 13.76
C LYS A 110 -18.60 22.17 14.10
N LYS A 111 -19.73 21.76 13.51
CA LYS A 111 -21.00 22.40 13.75
C LYS A 111 -21.54 22.11 15.16
N THR A 112 -22.15 23.13 15.78
CA THR A 112 -22.87 22.95 17.04
C THR A 112 -24.07 22.03 16.86
N ARG A 113 -24.57 21.47 17.97
CA ARG A 113 -25.76 20.60 17.93
C ARG A 113 -26.96 21.30 17.30
N LYS A 114 -27.20 22.59 17.61
CA LYS A 114 -28.29 23.40 17.03
C LYS A 114 -28.16 23.53 15.50
N GLN A 115 -26.95 23.76 14.99
CA GLN A 115 -26.71 23.82 13.55
C GLN A 115 -26.91 22.46 12.88
N GLN A 116 -26.45 21.38 13.51
CA GLN A 116 -26.68 20.02 13.00
C GLN A 116 -28.17 19.69 12.92
N THR A 117 -28.94 19.99 13.98
CA THR A 117 -30.38 19.78 13.98
C THR A 117 -31.08 20.58 12.86
N LYS A 118 -30.70 21.86 12.66
CA LYS A 118 -31.26 22.68 11.56
C LYS A 118 -31.00 22.04 10.18
N ILE A 119 -29.81 21.50 9.96
CA ILE A 119 -29.50 20.79 8.70
C ILE A 119 -30.30 19.51 8.60
N MET A 120 -30.45 18.71 9.65
CA MET A 120 -31.25 17.49 9.63
C MET A 120 -32.71 17.78 9.34
N ASP A 121 -33.29 18.81 9.98
CA ASP A 121 -34.67 19.22 9.79
C ASP A 121 -34.96 19.68 8.34
N SER A 122 -33.97 20.25 7.65
CA SER A 122 -34.12 20.64 6.25
C SER A 122 -34.36 19.47 5.29
N PHE A 123 -34.16 18.23 5.73
CA PHE A 123 -34.43 17.01 4.95
C PHE A 123 -35.78 16.38 5.20
N GLN A 124 -36.70 17.02 5.97
CA GLN A 124 -38.07 16.51 6.22
C GLN A 124 -38.81 16.12 4.95
N TYR A 125 -38.55 16.81 3.84
CA TYR A 125 -39.15 16.51 2.54
C TYR A 125 -38.82 15.10 1.99
N LEU A 126 -37.81 14.42 2.52
CA LEU A 126 -37.49 13.01 2.16
C LEU A 126 -38.66 12.08 2.59
N GLY A 127 -39.40 12.44 3.62
CA GLY A 127 -40.53 11.64 4.10
C GLY A 127 -40.09 10.28 4.65
N LEU A 128 -38.92 10.22 5.34
CA LEU A 128 -38.46 9.02 6.03
C LEU A 128 -39.38 8.73 7.23
N GLU A 129 -39.93 7.52 7.28
CA GLU A 129 -40.90 7.06 8.31
C GLU A 129 -40.25 6.18 9.36
N GLY A 130 -39.02 5.72 9.10
CA GLY A 130 -38.26 4.87 10.02
C GLY A 130 -37.89 5.60 11.31
N LYS A 131 -37.61 4.83 12.36
CA LYS A 131 -37.13 5.35 13.66
C LYS A 131 -35.72 5.89 13.54
N ILE A 132 -35.46 7.05 14.15
CA ILE A 132 -34.11 7.57 14.33
C ILE A 132 -33.43 6.69 15.39
N ASP A 133 -32.29 6.08 15.00
CA ASP A 133 -31.49 5.21 15.86
C ASP A 133 -30.02 5.65 15.80
N LEU A 134 -29.53 6.25 16.87
CA LEU A 134 -28.19 6.81 16.92
C LEU A 134 -27.09 5.74 17.15
N GLU A 135 -27.45 4.61 17.74
CA GLU A 135 -26.53 3.55 18.10
C GLU A 135 -26.41 2.49 16.99
N ASN A 136 -27.56 1.92 16.59
CA ASN A 136 -27.63 0.80 15.64
C ASN A 136 -28.52 1.11 14.43
N PRO A 137 -28.22 2.18 13.66
CA PRO A 137 -28.98 2.50 12.46
C PRO A 137 -28.74 1.47 11.35
N GLU A 138 -29.79 1.14 10.62
CA GLU A 138 -29.68 0.34 9.38
C GLU A 138 -29.08 1.18 8.25
N GLU A 139 -29.45 2.49 8.21
CA GLU A 139 -28.97 3.41 7.20
C GLU A 139 -28.34 4.67 7.82
N LYS A 140 -27.28 5.15 7.19
CA LYS A 140 -26.60 6.41 7.57
C LYS A 140 -26.68 7.38 6.39
N PHE A 141 -27.49 8.43 6.55
CA PHE A 141 -27.55 9.53 5.58
C PHE A 141 -26.54 10.60 5.98
N THR A 142 -25.65 10.95 5.06
CA THR A 142 -24.52 11.80 5.36
C THR A 142 -24.54 13.07 4.52
N VAL A 143 -24.43 14.21 5.18
CA VAL A 143 -24.11 15.50 4.56
C VAL A 143 -22.60 15.68 4.70
N LEU A 144 -21.92 15.89 3.58
CA LEU A 144 -20.49 16.23 3.55
C LEU A 144 -20.35 17.66 3.02
N GLU A 145 -19.59 18.46 3.72
CA GLU A 145 -19.32 19.85 3.36
C GLU A 145 -17.80 20.06 3.22
N THR A 146 -17.40 20.79 2.20
CA THR A 146 -16.00 21.21 2.03
C THR A 146 -15.86 22.70 2.22
N TYR A 147 -14.72 23.08 2.77
CA TYR A 147 -14.39 24.47 3.05
C TYR A 147 -12.96 24.77 2.58
N THR A 148 -12.75 25.92 1.97
CA THR A 148 -11.43 26.44 1.66
C THR A 148 -10.88 27.18 2.86
N ILE A 149 -9.65 26.86 3.25
CA ILE A 149 -8.91 27.60 4.25
C ILE A 149 -8.45 28.93 3.65
N GLN A 150 -8.81 30.03 4.27
CA GLN A 150 -8.41 31.37 3.84
C GLN A 150 -6.94 31.63 4.16
N LYS A 151 -6.18 32.10 3.17
CA LYS A 151 -4.73 32.38 3.35
C LYS A 151 -4.46 33.52 4.33
N SER A 152 -5.42 34.45 4.48
CA SER A 152 -5.27 35.64 5.32
C SER A 152 -5.23 35.37 6.81
N ASN A 153 -5.99 34.40 7.30
CA ASN A 153 -6.17 34.11 8.71
C ASN A 153 -6.07 32.62 9.08
N LEU A 154 -5.81 31.74 8.08
CA LEU A 154 -5.76 30.28 8.22
C LEU A 154 -7.06 29.67 8.76
N GLU A 155 -8.19 30.37 8.60
CA GLU A 155 -9.51 29.89 8.98
C GLU A 155 -10.33 29.41 7.78
N PRO A 156 -11.25 28.43 7.95
CA PRO A 156 -12.18 28.07 6.91
C PRO A 156 -13.13 29.23 6.57
N ARG A 157 -13.59 29.29 5.33
CA ARG A 157 -14.67 30.19 4.95
C ARG A 157 -15.91 29.93 5.81
N PRO A 158 -16.77 30.96 6.03
CA PRO A 158 -17.99 30.79 6.83
C PRO A 158 -18.99 29.81 6.19
N GLU A 159 -19.07 29.83 4.86
CA GLU A 159 -19.96 28.96 4.08
C GLU A 159 -19.15 27.85 3.36
N PRO A 160 -19.76 26.68 3.14
CA PRO A 160 -19.10 25.61 2.40
C PRO A 160 -18.92 25.98 0.91
N ASP A 161 -17.82 25.50 0.33
CA ASP A 161 -17.58 25.65 -1.11
C ASP A 161 -18.34 24.60 -1.94
N HIS A 162 -18.65 23.45 -1.33
CA HIS A 162 -19.44 22.40 -1.95
C HIS A 162 -20.07 21.48 -0.90
N CYS A 163 -21.27 20.99 -1.21
CA CYS A 163 -22.05 20.11 -0.36
C CYS A 163 -22.45 18.84 -1.12
N TRP A 164 -22.36 17.71 -0.46
CA TRP A 164 -22.87 16.42 -0.96
C TRP A 164 -23.84 15.82 0.06
N PHE A 165 -24.85 15.14 -0.44
CA PHE A 165 -25.74 14.32 0.37
C PHE A 165 -25.83 12.91 -0.21
N GLY A 166 -25.65 11.90 0.64
CA GLY A 166 -25.72 10.53 0.21
C GLY A 166 -25.91 9.54 1.35
N ARG A 167 -26.20 8.31 0.98
CA ARG A 167 -26.34 7.18 1.88
C ARG A 167 -25.00 6.45 1.97
N LEU A 168 -24.48 6.22 3.17
CA LEU A 168 -23.27 5.42 3.37
C LEU A 168 -23.50 3.98 2.88
N VAL A 169 -22.64 3.51 1.98
CA VAL A 169 -22.67 2.13 1.48
C VAL A 169 -21.62 1.27 2.17
N GLN A 170 -20.39 1.80 2.32
CA GLN A 170 -19.29 1.06 2.93
C GLN A 170 -18.26 2.01 3.54
N LEU A 171 -17.83 1.69 4.75
CA LEU A 171 -16.58 2.18 5.34
C LEU A 171 -15.42 1.29 4.89
N SER A 172 -14.25 1.85 4.74
CA SER A 172 -13.04 1.09 4.45
C SER A 172 -12.34 0.59 5.72
N VAL A 173 -11.39 -0.32 5.57
CA VAL A 173 -10.50 -0.76 6.67
C VAL A 173 -9.74 0.40 7.31
N ARG A 174 -9.49 1.50 6.56
CA ARG A 174 -8.91 2.71 7.14
C ARG A 174 -9.81 3.30 8.23
N SER A 175 -11.10 3.36 7.97
CA SER A 175 -12.09 3.88 8.93
C SER A 175 -12.27 2.96 10.14
N ASP A 176 -11.90 1.68 10.00
CA ASP A 176 -11.84 0.71 11.10
C ASP A 176 -10.51 0.78 11.88
N GLY A 177 -9.63 1.74 11.56
CA GLY A 177 -8.40 2.02 12.31
C GLY A 177 -7.21 1.13 11.95
N ILE A 178 -7.18 0.51 10.74
CA ILE A 178 -6.10 -0.41 10.36
C ILE A 178 -4.71 0.25 10.37
N VAL A 179 -4.62 1.51 9.92
CA VAL A 179 -3.35 2.23 9.88
C VAL A 179 -2.78 2.43 11.29
N ASP A 180 -3.64 2.82 12.23
CA ASP A 180 -3.28 2.99 13.64
C ASP A 180 -2.95 1.64 14.30
N LYS A 181 -3.69 0.58 13.94
CA LYS A 181 -3.43 -0.77 14.47
C LYS A 181 -2.04 -1.26 14.10
N TYR A 182 -1.60 -1.03 12.86
CA TYR A 182 -0.30 -1.47 12.34
C TYR A 182 0.81 -0.43 12.48
N GLU A 183 0.59 0.65 13.23
CA GLU A 183 1.62 1.67 13.49
C GLU A 183 2.90 1.04 14.05
N ILE A 184 4.06 1.45 13.52
CA ILE A 184 5.37 0.84 13.84
C ILE A 184 5.61 0.79 15.35
N ALA A 185 5.26 1.86 16.08
CA ALA A 185 5.46 1.95 17.52
C ALA A 185 4.65 0.92 18.35
N LYS A 186 3.62 0.33 17.77
CA LYS A 186 2.76 -0.69 18.41
C LYS A 186 3.23 -2.12 18.17
N ARG A 187 4.17 -2.32 17.24
CA ARG A 187 4.70 -3.64 16.90
C ARG A 187 5.61 -4.15 18.01
N PRO A 188 5.48 -5.42 18.42
CA PRO A 188 6.44 -6.10 19.30
C PRO A 188 7.87 -6.09 18.79
N TYR A 189 8.04 -6.25 17.47
CA TYR A 189 9.32 -6.26 16.79
C TYR A 189 9.38 -5.22 15.68
N TYR A 190 10.35 -4.31 15.75
CA TYR A 190 10.66 -3.33 14.69
C TYR A 190 12.12 -2.87 14.79
N GLY A 191 12.63 -2.26 13.74
CA GLY A 191 14.00 -1.73 13.65
C GLY A 191 14.04 -0.36 12.97
N THR A 192 15.24 0.18 12.84
CA THR A 192 15.46 1.51 12.24
C THR A 192 15.10 1.59 10.75
N THR A 193 15.02 0.46 10.09
CA THR A 193 14.69 0.32 8.66
C THR A 193 13.29 -0.26 8.44
N THR A 194 12.47 -0.34 9.50
CA THR A 194 11.08 -0.80 9.38
C THR A 194 10.30 0.07 8.42
N PHE A 195 9.65 -0.55 7.45
CA PHE A 195 8.88 0.17 6.45
C PHE A 195 7.56 0.69 7.01
N GLU A 196 7.12 1.83 6.53
CA GLU A 196 5.88 2.51 6.93
C GLU A 196 4.64 1.64 6.72
N SER A 197 3.81 1.52 7.74
CA SER A 197 2.67 0.58 7.75
C SER A 197 1.61 0.90 6.72
N GLU A 198 1.25 2.18 6.57
CA GLU A 198 0.23 2.61 5.61
C GLU A 198 0.63 2.23 4.18
N LEU A 199 1.87 2.55 3.78
CA LEU A 199 2.37 2.20 2.45
C LEU A 199 2.64 0.71 2.27
N SER A 200 2.93 -0.04 3.34
CA SER A 200 3.00 -1.51 3.26
C SER A 200 1.64 -2.11 2.89
N LEU A 201 0.57 -1.65 3.54
CA LEU A 201 -0.80 -2.07 3.23
C LEU A 201 -1.23 -1.66 1.81
N VAL A 202 -0.93 -0.42 1.41
CA VAL A 202 -1.20 0.07 0.04
C VAL A 202 -0.45 -0.76 -1.00
N THR A 203 0.84 -1.07 -0.74
CA THR A 203 1.64 -1.93 -1.63
C THR A 203 0.99 -3.31 -1.81
N CYS A 204 0.47 -3.91 -0.74
CA CYS A 204 -0.25 -5.19 -0.83
C CYS A 204 -1.56 -5.09 -1.61
N ASN A 205 -2.26 -3.96 -1.56
CA ASN A 205 -3.43 -3.71 -2.42
C ASN A 205 -3.03 -3.58 -3.90
N LEU A 206 -1.95 -2.84 -4.18
CA LEU A 206 -1.39 -2.71 -5.53
C LEU A 206 -0.85 -4.04 -6.07
N ALA A 207 -0.32 -4.87 -5.19
CA ALA A 207 0.14 -6.22 -5.48
C ALA A 207 -1.00 -7.25 -5.61
N GLN A 208 -2.23 -6.85 -5.37
CA GLN A 208 -3.43 -7.72 -5.38
C GLN A 208 -3.28 -8.94 -4.46
N VAL A 209 -2.65 -8.76 -3.31
CA VAL A 209 -2.63 -9.81 -2.29
C VAL A 209 -4.06 -10.24 -1.97
N ARG A 210 -4.35 -11.54 -1.98
CA ARG A 210 -5.68 -12.11 -1.75
C ARG A 210 -5.61 -13.27 -0.78
N ASP A 211 -6.73 -13.64 -0.22
CA ASP A 211 -6.82 -14.79 0.67
C ASP A 211 -6.32 -16.06 -0.02
N GLY A 212 -5.50 -16.81 0.70
CA GLY A 212 -4.87 -18.04 0.21
C GLY A 212 -3.74 -17.86 -0.80
N ALA A 213 -3.43 -16.65 -1.24
CA ALA A 213 -2.30 -16.40 -2.14
C ALA A 213 -0.96 -16.60 -1.45
N PHE A 214 0.03 -17.11 -2.19
CA PHE A 214 1.40 -17.31 -1.70
C PHE A 214 2.26 -16.09 -2.02
N ILE A 215 2.69 -15.37 -0.98
CA ILE A 215 3.37 -14.07 -1.07
C ILE A 215 4.83 -14.23 -0.67
N TYR A 216 5.74 -13.67 -1.44
CA TYR A 216 7.17 -13.71 -1.17
C TYR A 216 7.78 -12.31 -1.07
N ASP A 217 8.54 -12.11 0.00
CA ASP A 217 9.44 -10.96 0.18
C ASP A 217 10.90 -11.46 0.19
N PRO A 218 11.71 -11.15 -0.83
CA PRO A 218 13.12 -11.54 -0.85
C PRO A 218 14.04 -10.71 0.05
N PHE A 219 13.54 -9.62 0.66
CA PHE A 219 14.29 -8.67 1.49
C PHE A 219 13.48 -8.30 2.73
N VAL A 220 13.12 -9.31 3.52
CA VAL A 220 12.14 -9.23 4.62
C VAL A 220 12.43 -8.12 5.62
N GLY A 221 13.71 -7.90 5.97
CA GLY A 221 14.05 -7.00 7.05
C GLY A 221 13.26 -7.32 8.32
N THR A 222 12.46 -6.37 8.78
CA THR A 222 11.57 -6.54 9.95
C THR A 222 10.15 -7.00 9.57
N GLY A 223 9.90 -7.38 8.31
CA GLY A 223 8.68 -8.06 7.87
C GLY A 223 7.45 -7.19 7.64
N SER A 224 7.58 -5.90 7.36
CA SER A 224 6.43 -5.01 7.17
C SER A 224 5.48 -5.47 6.06
N PHE A 225 6.01 -5.93 4.92
CA PHE A 225 5.19 -6.43 3.81
C PHE A 225 4.58 -7.80 4.11
N LEU A 226 5.29 -8.66 4.84
CA LEU A 226 4.74 -9.97 5.24
C LEU A 226 3.54 -9.79 6.16
N LEU A 227 3.62 -8.90 7.16
CA LEU A 227 2.50 -8.59 8.07
C LEU A 227 1.31 -7.98 7.33
N ALA A 228 1.56 -7.04 6.41
CA ALA A 228 0.52 -6.44 5.58
C ALA A 228 -0.13 -7.47 4.65
N SER A 229 0.64 -8.41 4.11
CA SER A 229 0.14 -9.49 3.27
C SER A 229 -0.74 -10.47 4.05
N ALA A 230 -0.32 -10.85 5.25
CA ALA A 230 -1.08 -11.72 6.14
C ALA A 230 -2.41 -11.08 6.56
N TYR A 231 -2.44 -9.78 6.81
CA TYR A 231 -3.68 -9.05 7.07
C TYR A 231 -4.71 -9.22 5.94
N PHE A 232 -4.27 -9.24 4.68
CA PHE A 232 -5.14 -9.47 3.54
C PHE A 232 -5.36 -10.97 3.19
N GLY A 233 -4.94 -11.88 4.08
CA GLY A 233 -5.17 -13.31 3.97
C GLY A 233 -4.12 -14.09 3.18
N GLY A 234 -3.04 -13.42 2.71
CA GLY A 234 -1.95 -14.09 2.01
C GLY A 234 -1.07 -14.93 2.94
N TYR A 235 -0.63 -16.09 2.48
CA TYR A 235 0.43 -16.86 3.13
C TYR A 235 1.77 -16.20 2.85
N ALA A 236 2.29 -15.51 3.86
CA ALA A 236 3.46 -14.65 3.76
C ALA A 236 4.73 -15.39 4.14
N PHE A 237 5.65 -15.52 3.20
CA PHE A 237 6.95 -16.08 3.45
C PHE A 237 8.04 -15.21 2.83
N GLY A 238 9.30 -15.36 3.31
CA GLY A 238 10.35 -14.53 2.76
C GLY A 238 11.76 -14.95 3.12
N SER A 239 12.71 -14.14 2.69
CA SER A 239 14.12 -14.33 3.01
C SER A 239 14.82 -13.02 3.28
N ASP A 240 15.93 -13.10 4.00
CA ASP A 240 16.86 -11.98 4.18
C ASP A 240 18.27 -12.54 4.34
N ILE A 241 19.27 -11.78 3.90
CA ILE A 241 20.68 -12.13 4.09
C ILE A 241 21.16 -11.82 5.52
N ASP A 242 20.42 -10.99 6.26
CA ASP A 242 20.76 -10.59 7.63
C ASP A 242 20.08 -11.47 8.68
N PHE A 243 20.78 -12.52 9.05
CA PHE A 243 20.36 -13.44 10.10
C PHE A 243 20.05 -12.76 11.45
N LEU A 244 20.77 -11.68 11.80
CA LEU A 244 20.56 -10.99 13.08
C LEU A 244 19.19 -10.27 13.08
N THR A 245 18.84 -9.65 11.98
CA THR A 245 17.51 -9.05 11.82
C THR A 245 16.42 -10.12 11.91
N LEU A 246 16.55 -11.24 11.22
CA LEU A 246 15.55 -12.31 11.29
C LEU A 246 15.37 -12.89 12.70
N LYS A 247 16.43 -12.94 13.50
CA LYS A 247 16.41 -13.40 14.91
C LYS A 247 15.94 -12.36 15.93
N GLY A 248 15.61 -11.14 15.52
CA GLY A 248 15.22 -10.07 16.46
C GLY A 248 16.41 -9.31 17.08
N GLY A 249 17.63 -9.44 16.54
CA GLY A 249 18.79 -8.69 16.94
C GLY A 249 19.92 -9.54 17.54
N ARG A 250 20.93 -8.87 18.16
CA ARG A 250 22.12 -9.54 18.69
C ARG A 250 21.80 -10.37 19.95
N PRO A 251 22.41 -11.54 20.11
CA PRO A 251 22.32 -12.35 21.33
C PRO A 251 22.72 -11.55 22.58
N GLY A 252 22.06 -11.81 23.70
CA GLY A 252 22.40 -11.22 25.01
C GLY A 252 21.37 -10.20 25.57
N LYS A 253 20.35 -9.81 24.83
CA LYS A 253 19.20 -9.10 25.38
C LYS A 253 18.19 -10.11 25.95
N LYS A 254 17.67 -9.86 27.17
CA LYS A 254 16.53 -10.59 27.70
C LYS A 254 15.28 -10.18 26.91
N ASN A 255 14.42 -11.15 26.57
CA ASN A 255 13.16 -10.96 25.83
C ASN A 255 13.38 -10.40 24.41
N ILE A 256 14.16 -11.09 23.60
CA ILE A 256 14.30 -10.78 22.18
C ILE A 256 12.96 -11.09 21.51
N LYS A 257 12.38 -10.06 20.87
CA LYS A 257 11.23 -10.19 19.99
C LYS A 257 11.67 -10.35 18.55
N ASN A 258 10.93 -11.12 17.77
CA ASN A 258 11.20 -11.35 16.35
C ASN A 258 9.91 -11.18 15.51
N LEU A 259 9.98 -11.49 14.24
CA LEU A 259 8.85 -11.34 13.33
C LEU A 259 7.66 -12.25 13.69
N GLU A 260 7.91 -13.45 14.20
CA GLU A 260 6.86 -14.38 14.63
C GLU A 260 6.01 -13.80 15.77
N ASP A 261 6.65 -13.11 16.74
CA ASP A 261 5.93 -12.39 17.79
C ASP A 261 4.95 -11.32 17.24
N ASP A 262 5.30 -10.67 16.13
CA ASP A 262 4.40 -9.73 15.46
C ASP A 262 3.18 -10.46 14.85
N PHE A 263 3.39 -11.60 14.19
CA PHE A 263 2.29 -12.39 13.63
C PHE A 263 1.35 -12.91 14.73
N GLU A 264 1.87 -13.35 15.86
CA GLU A 264 1.07 -13.72 17.03
C GLU A 264 0.29 -12.52 17.57
N TYR A 265 0.94 -11.37 17.75
CA TYR A 265 0.33 -10.15 18.27
C TYR A 265 -0.85 -9.67 17.41
N TYR A 266 -0.73 -9.76 16.09
CA TYR A 266 -1.78 -9.36 15.15
C TYR A 266 -2.83 -10.45 14.90
N GLY A 267 -2.64 -11.66 15.44
CA GLY A 267 -3.54 -12.80 15.26
C GLY A 267 -3.55 -13.35 13.84
N THR A 268 -2.40 -13.30 13.16
CA THR A 268 -2.22 -13.77 11.78
C THR A 268 -1.14 -14.85 11.67
N HIS A 269 -0.84 -15.55 12.76
CA HIS A 269 0.20 -16.58 12.79
C HIS A 269 -0.09 -17.74 11.83
N ASP A 270 -1.36 -18.06 11.58
CA ASP A 270 -1.79 -19.06 10.61
C ASP A 270 -1.45 -18.68 9.14
N LYS A 271 -1.07 -17.43 8.90
CA LYS A 271 -0.62 -16.90 7.60
C LYS A 271 0.90 -16.73 7.51
N PHE A 272 1.62 -17.05 8.58
CA PHE A 272 3.08 -16.97 8.61
C PHE A 272 3.69 -18.24 8.00
N GLY A 273 4.28 -18.11 6.82
CA GLY A 273 4.93 -19.19 6.08
C GLY A 273 6.42 -19.36 6.39
N ASP A 274 6.92 -18.63 7.43
CA ASP A 274 8.31 -18.62 7.87
C ASP A 274 9.24 -17.68 7.08
N VAL A 275 10.47 -17.50 7.57
CA VAL A 275 11.52 -16.70 6.95
C VAL A 275 12.83 -17.46 6.90
N ILE A 276 13.55 -17.34 5.79
CA ILE A 276 14.79 -18.07 5.53
C ILE A 276 15.97 -17.09 5.48
N CYS A 277 17.04 -17.38 6.21
CA CYS A 277 18.31 -16.67 6.02
C CYS A 277 18.96 -17.13 4.70
N MET A 278 18.89 -16.28 3.69
CA MET A 278 19.32 -16.63 2.33
C MET A 278 19.80 -15.40 1.56
N ASP A 279 20.83 -15.57 0.76
CA ASP A 279 21.21 -14.61 -0.27
C ASP A 279 20.27 -14.77 -1.46
N PHE A 280 19.50 -13.74 -1.77
CA PHE A 280 18.54 -13.74 -2.88
C PHE A 280 19.19 -14.09 -4.23
N THR A 281 20.43 -13.62 -4.48
CA THR A 281 21.16 -13.90 -5.74
C THR A 281 21.65 -15.34 -5.86
N ASN A 282 21.67 -16.08 -4.73
CA ASN A 282 21.95 -17.52 -4.65
C ASN A 282 20.75 -18.27 -4.07
N CYS A 283 19.61 -18.06 -4.67
CA CYS A 283 18.32 -18.53 -4.19
C CYS A 283 18.26 -20.06 -4.06
N ALA A 284 18.02 -20.55 -2.85
CA ALA A 284 17.87 -21.97 -2.54
C ALA A 284 16.47 -22.52 -2.81
N LEU A 285 15.50 -21.66 -3.17
CA LEU A 285 14.15 -22.10 -3.49
C LEU A 285 14.13 -22.92 -4.78
N ARG A 286 13.31 -23.97 -4.82
CA ARG A 286 13.13 -24.80 -6.02
C ARG A 286 12.78 -23.92 -7.23
N LYS A 287 13.38 -24.20 -8.38
CA LYS A 287 13.18 -23.42 -9.61
C LYS A 287 11.74 -23.46 -10.14
N ASP A 288 11.02 -24.53 -9.88
CA ASP A 288 9.61 -24.74 -10.29
C ASP A 288 8.58 -24.21 -9.29
N MET A 289 9.01 -23.69 -8.15
CA MET A 289 8.15 -23.09 -7.13
C MET A 289 7.45 -21.86 -7.70
N LYS A 290 6.13 -21.84 -7.68
CA LYS A 290 5.31 -20.70 -8.09
C LYS A 290 4.97 -19.83 -6.90
N ILE A 291 4.93 -18.54 -7.16
CA ILE A 291 4.67 -17.48 -6.17
C ILE A 291 3.58 -16.61 -6.79
N ASP A 292 2.48 -16.40 -6.10
CA ASP A 292 1.38 -15.59 -6.65
C ASP A 292 1.74 -14.11 -6.77
N THR A 293 2.49 -13.60 -5.77
CA THR A 293 2.82 -12.17 -5.70
C THR A 293 4.16 -11.98 -4.99
N ILE A 294 4.97 -11.04 -5.49
CA ILE A 294 6.23 -10.62 -4.87
C ILE A 294 6.08 -9.16 -4.44
N VAL A 295 6.37 -8.88 -3.17
CA VAL A 295 6.35 -7.53 -2.57
C VAL A 295 7.62 -7.31 -1.78
N CYS A 296 8.35 -6.21 -2.00
CA CYS A 296 9.58 -5.98 -1.27
C CYS A 296 10.08 -4.52 -1.31
N ASP A 297 11.02 -4.24 -0.41
CA ASP A 297 11.84 -3.04 -0.37
C ASP A 297 13.33 -3.43 -0.45
N PRO A 298 13.90 -3.55 -1.67
CA PRO A 298 15.29 -3.95 -1.86
C PRO A 298 16.25 -3.01 -1.13
N PRO A 299 17.44 -3.50 -0.68
CA PRO A 299 18.41 -2.66 0.01
C PRO A 299 18.96 -1.56 -0.92
N TYR A 300 18.87 -0.29 -0.48
CA TYR A 300 19.25 0.88 -1.29
C TYR A 300 20.78 1.14 -1.36
N GLY A 301 21.55 0.44 -0.56
CA GLY A 301 23.01 0.59 -0.54
C GLY A 301 23.51 1.91 0.08
N ILE A 302 22.69 2.67 0.79
CA ILE A 302 23.04 3.98 1.36
C ILE A 302 24.11 3.84 2.44
N ARG A 303 23.86 3.04 3.47
CA ARG A 303 24.79 2.87 4.62
C ARG A 303 25.95 1.97 4.26
N GLU A 304 25.65 0.89 3.60
CA GLU A 304 26.60 -0.09 3.07
C GLU A 304 26.15 -0.46 1.66
N GLY A 305 27.03 -0.91 0.76
CA GLY A 305 26.62 -1.45 -0.54
C GLY A 305 25.60 -2.58 -0.38
N VAL A 306 24.82 -2.84 -1.43
CA VAL A 306 23.94 -4.01 -1.47
C VAL A 306 24.77 -5.25 -1.26
N LYS A 307 24.45 -6.08 -0.27
CA LYS A 307 25.28 -7.23 0.13
C LYS A 307 24.79 -8.51 -0.52
N VAL A 308 25.75 -9.28 -1.02
CA VAL A 308 25.56 -10.67 -1.46
C VAL A 308 26.61 -11.57 -0.83
N CYS A 309 26.37 -12.86 -0.72
CA CYS A 309 27.33 -13.81 -0.23
C CYS A 309 28.55 -13.92 -1.15
N GLY A 310 29.72 -14.06 -0.58
CA GLY A 310 30.99 -14.21 -1.31
C GLY A 310 32.05 -13.20 -0.89
N THR A 311 33.20 -13.30 -1.52
CA THR A 311 34.34 -12.40 -1.28
C THR A 311 34.96 -12.00 -2.61
N THR A 312 35.53 -10.81 -2.67
CA THR A 312 36.35 -10.35 -3.79
C THR A 312 37.81 -10.85 -3.65
N ASN A 313 38.19 -11.33 -2.46
CA ASN A 313 39.50 -11.87 -2.20
C ASN A 313 39.53 -13.38 -2.53
N MET A 314 40.11 -13.74 -3.67
CA MET A 314 40.17 -15.11 -4.15
C MET A 314 40.99 -16.00 -3.23
N ALA A 315 42.07 -15.49 -2.62
CA ALA A 315 42.89 -16.25 -1.65
C ALA A 315 42.07 -16.61 -0.39
N SER A 316 41.25 -15.68 0.10
CA SER A 316 40.33 -15.93 1.23
C SER A 316 39.24 -16.94 0.87
N ALA A 317 38.74 -16.93 -0.37
CA ALA A 317 37.76 -17.91 -0.84
C ALA A 317 38.35 -19.33 -0.86
N GLU A 318 39.58 -19.47 -1.33
CA GLU A 318 40.26 -20.78 -1.40
C GLU A 318 40.61 -21.29 0.01
N LEU A 319 41.13 -20.42 0.89
CA LEU A 319 41.38 -20.76 2.29
C LEU A 319 40.11 -21.27 2.97
N THR A 320 38.95 -20.62 2.77
CA THR A 320 37.69 -21.07 3.37
C THR A 320 37.30 -22.48 2.93
N LYS A 321 37.58 -22.86 1.68
CA LYS A 321 37.27 -24.20 1.15
C LYS A 321 38.22 -25.30 1.68
N THR A 322 39.45 -24.95 1.89
CA THR A 322 40.51 -25.91 2.23
C THR A 322 40.82 -26.00 3.73
N THR A 323 40.48 -24.97 4.50
CA THR A 323 40.78 -24.94 5.94
C THR A 323 39.88 -25.90 6.73
N LEU A 324 40.53 -26.75 7.55
CA LEU A 324 39.88 -27.61 8.53
C LEU A 324 40.19 -27.10 9.93
N ILE A 325 39.18 -27.02 10.77
CA ILE A 325 39.28 -26.75 12.21
C ILE A 325 38.67 -27.95 12.94
N GLU A 326 39.46 -28.61 13.78
CA GLU A 326 39.05 -29.83 14.50
C GLU A 326 38.48 -30.93 13.56
N GLY A 327 39.08 -31.06 12.37
CA GLY A 327 38.67 -32.06 11.37
C GLY A 327 37.42 -31.72 10.56
N GLN A 328 36.83 -30.56 10.78
CA GLN A 328 35.64 -30.09 10.05
C GLN A 328 36.02 -28.89 9.19
N HIS A 329 35.50 -28.84 7.95
CA HIS A 329 35.65 -27.66 7.10
C HIS A 329 35.04 -26.43 7.76
N VAL A 330 35.74 -25.29 7.67
CA VAL A 330 35.31 -24.02 8.28
C VAL A 330 33.88 -23.65 7.89
N PHE A 331 33.52 -23.83 6.63
CA PHE A 331 32.17 -23.48 6.13
C PHE A 331 31.04 -24.40 6.63
N LEU A 332 31.36 -25.54 7.26
CA LEU A 332 30.39 -26.45 7.89
C LEU A 332 30.18 -26.20 9.38
N ARG A 333 30.98 -25.33 9.99
CA ARG A 333 30.89 -25.03 11.41
C ARG A 333 29.66 -24.15 11.72
N LYS A 334 29.05 -24.37 12.88
CA LYS A 334 27.88 -23.57 13.35
C LYS A 334 28.21 -22.10 13.61
N ASP A 335 29.48 -21.78 13.87
CA ASP A 335 30.00 -20.43 14.13
C ASP A 335 30.54 -19.75 12.85
N TYR A 336 30.45 -20.42 11.70
CA TYR A 336 30.88 -19.84 10.43
C TYR A 336 29.97 -18.70 9.97
N VAL A 337 30.58 -17.55 9.70
CA VAL A 337 29.91 -16.40 9.11
C VAL A 337 30.33 -16.26 7.64
N GLN A 338 29.40 -16.46 6.73
CA GLN A 338 29.64 -16.33 5.31
C GLN A 338 30.12 -14.91 4.98
N PRO A 339 31.28 -14.74 4.30
CA PRO A 339 31.69 -13.43 3.81
C PRO A 339 30.66 -12.82 2.87
N LYS A 340 30.53 -11.51 2.95
CA LYS A 340 29.62 -10.75 2.09
C LYS A 340 30.41 -9.73 1.27
N LYS A 341 30.08 -9.60 -0.03
CA LYS A 341 30.62 -8.57 -0.92
C LYS A 341 29.53 -7.60 -1.35
N SER A 342 29.91 -6.38 -1.73
CA SER A 342 28.98 -5.38 -2.22
C SER A 342 28.77 -5.53 -3.74
N VAL A 343 27.53 -5.34 -4.17
CA VAL A 343 27.11 -5.26 -5.57
C VAL A 343 26.33 -3.96 -5.80
N SER A 344 26.07 -3.62 -7.04
CA SER A 344 25.22 -2.45 -7.37
C SER A 344 23.73 -2.77 -7.13
N LEU A 345 22.95 -1.74 -6.88
CA LEU A 345 21.49 -1.86 -6.81
C LEU A 345 20.92 -2.37 -8.15
N ASP A 346 21.42 -1.87 -9.27
CA ASP A 346 20.97 -2.28 -10.61
C ASP A 346 21.13 -3.79 -10.85
N PHE A 347 22.23 -4.38 -10.37
CA PHE A 347 22.42 -5.83 -10.42
C PHE A 347 21.30 -6.57 -9.67
N MET A 348 20.97 -6.11 -8.46
CA MET A 348 19.94 -6.72 -7.64
C MET A 348 18.54 -6.58 -8.26
N LEU A 349 18.27 -5.44 -8.89
CA LEU A 349 16.97 -5.18 -9.53
C LEU A 349 16.77 -6.05 -10.78
N ASP A 350 17.80 -6.29 -11.59
CA ASP A 350 17.70 -7.18 -12.75
C ASP A 350 17.46 -8.63 -12.31
N ASP A 351 18.16 -9.10 -11.28
CA ASP A 351 17.92 -10.43 -10.71
C ASP A 351 16.49 -10.54 -10.16
N LEU A 352 15.96 -9.47 -9.53
CA LEU A 352 14.59 -9.44 -9.02
C LEU A 352 13.55 -9.53 -10.15
N LEU A 353 13.75 -8.82 -11.26
CA LEU A 353 12.86 -8.88 -12.40
C LEU A 353 12.90 -10.27 -13.06
N GLN A 354 14.10 -10.84 -13.24
CA GLN A 354 14.25 -12.19 -13.79
C GLN A 354 13.58 -13.24 -12.89
N PHE A 355 13.83 -13.15 -11.57
CA PHE A 355 13.19 -14.03 -10.59
C PHE A 355 11.66 -13.95 -10.66
N ALA A 356 11.11 -12.74 -10.73
CA ALA A 356 9.66 -12.54 -10.85
C ALA A 356 9.12 -13.10 -12.18
N ALA A 357 9.82 -12.87 -13.28
CA ALA A 357 9.43 -13.42 -14.59
C ALA A 357 9.38 -14.95 -14.60
N ASP A 358 10.28 -15.62 -13.86
CA ASP A 358 10.32 -17.09 -13.78
C ASP A 358 9.26 -17.66 -12.84
N ARG A 359 8.97 -16.99 -11.74
CA ARG A 359 8.19 -17.54 -10.61
C ARG A 359 6.72 -17.13 -10.60
N LEU A 360 6.38 -15.91 -11.04
CA LEU A 360 5.00 -15.45 -11.05
C LEU A 360 4.17 -16.21 -12.09
N PRO A 361 2.88 -16.46 -11.84
CA PRO A 361 1.93 -16.83 -12.88
C PRO A 361 1.65 -15.63 -13.80
N VAL A 362 1.06 -15.87 -14.97
CA VAL A 362 0.50 -14.80 -15.81
C VAL A 362 -0.56 -14.05 -15.00
N GLY A 363 -0.49 -12.71 -15.01
CA GLY A 363 -1.30 -11.83 -14.16
C GLY A 363 -0.76 -11.61 -12.74
N GLY A 364 0.21 -12.42 -12.29
CA GLY A 364 0.91 -12.24 -11.01
C GLY A 364 1.68 -10.92 -10.98
N ARG A 365 1.82 -10.31 -9.80
CA ARG A 365 2.39 -8.97 -9.63
C ARG A 365 3.72 -8.99 -8.87
N LEU A 366 4.64 -8.16 -9.35
CA LEU A 366 5.85 -7.74 -8.63
C LEU A 366 5.68 -6.28 -8.24
N CYS A 367 5.74 -5.99 -6.94
CA CYS A 367 5.70 -4.64 -6.40
C CYS A 367 6.94 -4.40 -5.55
N PHE A 368 7.79 -3.47 -5.96
CA PHE A 368 8.97 -3.15 -5.17
C PHE A 368 9.29 -1.65 -5.15
N TRP A 369 9.98 -1.26 -4.11
CA TRP A 369 10.39 0.13 -3.90
C TRP A 369 11.81 0.37 -4.42
N MET A 370 12.00 1.47 -5.13
CA MET A 370 13.28 1.89 -5.71
C MET A 370 13.60 3.32 -5.31
N PRO A 371 14.79 3.60 -4.73
CA PRO A 371 15.21 4.96 -4.44
C PRO A 371 15.68 5.67 -5.70
N ALA A 372 15.51 7.00 -5.71
CA ALA A 372 16.07 7.86 -6.75
C ALA A 372 16.37 9.26 -6.21
N ALA A 373 17.42 9.89 -6.73
CA ALA A 373 17.65 11.31 -6.49
C ALA A 373 16.55 12.14 -7.15
N ASN A 374 16.22 13.30 -6.57
CA ASN A 374 15.12 14.14 -7.08
C ASN A 374 15.41 14.74 -8.45
N ASP A 375 16.68 14.91 -8.80
CA ASP A 375 17.19 15.41 -10.08
C ASP A 375 17.44 14.32 -11.14
N ALA A 376 17.10 13.06 -10.84
CA ALA A 376 17.35 11.96 -11.74
C ALA A 376 16.30 11.87 -12.86
N ASP A 377 16.74 11.50 -14.06
CA ASP A 377 15.86 11.14 -15.17
C ASP A 377 15.27 9.73 -14.95
N ILE A 378 14.13 9.69 -14.29
CA ILE A 378 13.50 8.48 -13.80
C ILE A 378 13.20 7.43 -14.85
N PRO A 379 12.65 7.76 -16.04
CA PRO A 379 12.43 6.77 -17.09
C PRO A 379 13.67 5.97 -17.47
N THR A 380 14.85 6.56 -17.33
CA THR A 380 16.13 5.88 -17.66
C THR A 380 16.65 4.97 -16.56
N LEU A 381 16.11 5.10 -15.33
CA LEU A 381 16.50 4.30 -14.18
C LEU A 381 15.64 3.07 -13.95
N ILE A 382 14.41 3.07 -14.50
CA ILE A 382 13.44 2.00 -14.27
C ILE A 382 13.90 0.73 -15.00
N PRO A 383 14.10 -0.38 -14.27
CA PRO A 383 14.44 -1.66 -14.89
C PRO A 383 13.25 -2.18 -15.70
N GLN A 384 13.52 -2.80 -16.84
CA GLN A 384 12.51 -3.34 -17.73
C GLN A 384 12.84 -4.78 -18.12
N HIS A 385 11.82 -5.60 -18.23
CA HIS A 385 11.94 -7.01 -18.59
C HIS A 385 10.87 -7.41 -19.60
N GLN A 386 11.24 -8.18 -20.63
CA GLN A 386 10.35 -8.54 -21.75
C GLN A 386 9.04 -9.25 -21.35
N ARG A 387 8.96 -9.83 -20.15
CA ARG A 387 7.76 -10.56 -19.65
C ARG A 387 6.99 -9.80 -18.57
N LEU A 388 7.47 -8.63 -18.17
CA LEU A 388 6.89 -7.84 -17.09
C LEU A 388 6.48 -6.47 -17.61
N GLU A 389 5.20 -6.17 -17.58
CA GLU A 389 4.67 -4.86 -17.92
C GLU A 389 4.63 -3.97 -16.67
N LEU A 390 5.28 -2.81 -16.74
CA LEU A 390 5.17 -1.78 -15.72
C LEU A 390 3.83 -1.05 -15.86
N ILE A 391 2.96 -1.19 -14.86
CA ILE A 391 1.63 -0.58 -14.89
C ILE A 391 1.51 0.67 -14.01
N HIS A 392 2.33 0.80 -12.95
CA HIS A 392 2.35 1.99 -12.10
C HIS A 392 3.78 2.34 -11.67
N THR A 393 4.04 3.65 -11.60
CA THR A 393 5.21 4.26 -10.99
C THR A 393 4.73 5.35 -10.04
N LEU A 394 4.75 5.08 -8.74
CA LEU A 394 4.20 5.95 -7.71
C LEU A 394 5.32 6.51 -6.83
N VAL A 395 5.23 7.78 -6.47
CA VAL A 395 6.34 8.50 -5.82
C VAL A 395 6.00 8.85 -4.39
N GLN A 396 6.88 8.47 -3.46
CA GLN A 396 6.96 9.06 -2.14
C GLN A 396 8.14 10.03 -2.11
N GLN A 397 7.83 11.31 -1.99
CA GLN A 397 8.81 12.38 -2.04
C GLN A 397 9.39 12.65 -0.65
N PHE A 398 10.72 12.81 -0.58
CA PHE A 398 11.45 13.34 0.58
C PHE A 398 12.19 14.61 0.18
N ASN A 399 12.81 15.31 1.13
CA ASN A 399 13.44 16.60 0.85
C ASN A 399 14.49 16.56 -0.26
N LYS A 400 15.41 15.60 -0.21
CA LYS A 400 16.57 15.50 -1.14
C LYS A 400 16.51 14.29 -2.09
N TRP A 401 15.66 13.34 -1.81
CA TRP A 401 15.50 12.12 -2.59
C TRP A 401 14.04 11.66 -2.57
N SER A 402 13.74 10.66 -3.31
CA SER A 402 12.42 10.03 -3.33
C SER A 402 12.57 8.52 -3.43
N ARG A 403 11.54 7.79 -3.05
CA ARG A 403 11.40 6.39 -3.41
C ARG A 403 10.17 6.20 -4.27
N ARG A 404 10.25 5.24 -5.16
CA ARG A 404 9.17 4.92 -6.08
C ARG A 404 8.72 3.49 -5.90
N LEU A 405 7.42 3.31 -5.80
CA LEU A 405 6.81 2.00 -5.92
C LEU A 405 6.61 1.70 -7.39
N LEU A 406 7.28 0.66 -7.86
CA LEU A 406 7.13 0.12 -9.20
C LEU A 406 6.23 -1.11 -9.13
N VAL A 407 5.17 -1.13 -9.94
CA VAL A 407 4.20 -2.22 -10.00
C VAL A 407 4.25 -2.85 -11.38
N TYR A 408 4.67 -4.09 -11.43
CA TYR A 408 4.73 -4.89 -12.66
C TYR A 408 3.70 -6.01 -12.63
N VAL A 409 3.19 -6.33 -13.81
CA VAL A 409 2.33 -7.50 -14.05
C VAL A 409 3.06 -8.46 -15.02
N LYS A 410 3.12 -9.74 -14.66
CA LYS A 410 3.61 -10.74 -15.60
C LYS A 410 2.61 -10.99 -16.70
N ARG A 411 3.05 -10.83 -17.94
CA ARG A 411 2.28 -11.06 -19.15
C ARG A 411 2.56 -12.46 -19.73
N ASP A 412 1.67 -12.88 -20.60
CA ASP A 412 1.80 -14.11 -21.35
C ASP A 412 2.93 -14.06 -22.41
N GLU A 413 3.10 -15.10 -23.16
CA GLU A 413 4.17 -15.22 -24.17
C GLU A 413 4.01 -14.30 -25.38
N HIS A 414 2.81 -13.75 -25.60
CA HIS A 414 2.55 -12.81 -26.70
C HIS A 414 2.94 -11.38 -26.35
N TYR A 415 3.16 -11.07 -25.07
CA TYR A 415 3.66 -9.77 -24.65
C TYR A 415 5.16 -9.65 -24.98
N ASN A 416 5.50 -8.64 -25.75
CA ASN A 416 6.88 -8.34 -26.15
C ASN A 416 7.31 -6.99 -25.59
N GLY A 417 7.64 -6.96 -24.30
CA GLY A 417 8.17 -5.78 -23.63
C GLY A 417 9.63 -5.51 -23.98
N LYS A 418 10.09 -4.31 -23.68
CA LYS A 418 11.52 -3.98 -23.77
C LYS A 418 12.26 -4.62 -22.59
N THR A 419 13.49 -5.05 -22.85
CA THR A 419 14.49 -5.31 -21.81
C THR A 419 15.48 -4.17 -21.80
N VAL A 420 15.75 -3.57 -20.64
CA VAL A 420 16.80 -2.57 -20.44
C VAL A 420 17.79 -3.14 -19.47
N THR A 421 19.00 -3.42 -19.95
CA THR A 421 20.04 -4.06 -19.15
C THR A 421 20.64 -3.11 -18.10
N ARG A 422 21.30 -3.67 -17.10
CA ARG A 422 22.02 -2.88 -16.09
C ARG A 422 23.12 -2.02 -16.69
N GLU A 423 23.80 -2.49 -17.75
CA GLU A 423 24.84 -1.76 -18.46
C GLU A 423 24.29 -0.46 -19.06
N GLU A 424 23.04 -0.47 -19.54
CA GLU A 424 22.36 0.71 -20.06
C GLU A 424 21.94 1.68 -18.95
N ARG A 425 21.73 1.20 -17.72
CA ARG A 425 21.31 1.98 -16.54
C ARG A 425 22.45 2.37 -15.61
N ALA A 426 23.50 1.55 -15.47
CA ALA A 426 24.52 1.63 -14.41
C ALA A 426 25.23 2.98 -14.29
N HIS A 427 25.38 3.70 -15.40
CA HIS A 427 26.00 5.04 -15.38
C HIS A 427 25.03 6.15 -14.99
N LYS A 428 23.74 5.86 -14.81
CA LYS A 428 22.67 6.85 -14.57
C LYS A 428 22.18 6.86 -13.14
N ASN A 429 22.28 5.73 -12.41
CA ASN A 429 21.77 5.58 -11.05
C ASN A 429 22.88 5.53 -10.00
N ASN A 430 23.70 6.58 -9.90
CA ASN A 430 24.64 6.74 -8.79
C ASN A 430 23.92 7.26 -7.54
N PHE A 431 22.82 6.59 -7.13
CA PHE A 431 21.98 7.04 -6.02
C PHE A 431 22.78 7.25 -4.74
N ARG A 432 23.66 6.31 -4.39
CA ARG A 432 24.50 6.43 -3.18
C ARG A 432 25.41 7.66 -3.22
N GLU A 433 26.11 7.89 -4.33
CA GLU A 433 27.02 9.03 -4.48
C GLU A 433 26.26 10.34 -4.46
N ARG A 434 25.13 10.41 -5.16
CA ARG A 434 24.23 11.59 -5.17
C ARG A 434 23.59 11.82 -3.81
N TYR A 435 23.22 10.77 -3.09
CA TYR A 435 22.68 10.87 -1.75
C TYR A 435 23.66 11.58 -0.81
N PHE A 436 24.92 11.15 -0.78
CA PHE A 436 25.94 11.74 0.09
C PHE A 436 26.40 13.11 -0.38
N SER A 437 26.52 13.38 -1.68
CA SER A 437 26.90 14.69 -2.20
C SER A 437 25.88 15.80 -1.88
N GLN A 438 24.63 15.45 -1.62
CA GLN A 438 23.59 16.40 -1.22
C GLN A 438 23.61 16.73 0.28
N PHE A 439 24.41 16.03 1.08
CA PHE A 439 24.58 16.28 2.52
C PHE A 439 25.95 16.88 2.87
N SER A 440 26.86 16.99 1.90
CA SER A 440 28.11 17.76 1.97
C SER A 440 27.87 19.19 1.47
#